data_f2a3abde6d274f6763d702c5adf983ba
#
_entry.id   f2a3abde6d274f6763d702c5adf983ba
#
_cell.length_a   1.000
_cell.length_b   1.000
_cell.length_c   1.000
_cell.angle_alpha   90.00
_cell.angle_beta   90.00
_cell.angle_gamma   90.00
#
_symmetry.space_group_name_H-M   'P 1'
#
loop_
_entity.id
_entity.type
_entity.pdbx_description
1 polymer ?
#
loop_
_entity_poly.entity_id
_entity_poly.type
_entity_poly.pdbx_seq_one_letter_code
_entity_poly.pdbx_strand_id
1 'polypeptide(L)'
;MIAKEFETFLLGQEETFLTPAENLAVLINTHNADHATLLLSQMTYTRVPVVTDEKQFVGTIGLRDIMAYQMEHDLSQEIMADTDIVHMTKTDVAVVSPDFTITEVLHKLVNESFLPVVDASGIFQGIITRKSILKAVNALLHDFSKEYEIRCK
;
A
#
# COMPACT_ATOMS: atom_id res chain seq x y z
N MET A 1 17.72 5.83 14.57
CA MET A 1 16.76 6.72 15.29
C MET A 1 16.66 8.03 14.54
N ILE A 2 15.46 8.50 14.28
CA ILE A 2 15.22 9.79 13.62
C ILE A 2 15.26 10.90 14.70
N ALA A 3 15.89 12.04 14.39
CA ALA A 3 15.86 13.17 15.30
C ALA A 3 14.40 13.63 15.52
N LYS A 4 14.08 13.98 16.77
CA LYS A 4 12.70 14.28 17.19
C LYS A 4 12.06 15.41 16.36
N GLU A 5 12.84 16.41 16.01
CA GLU A 5 12.40 17.55 15.22
C GLU A 5 12.00 17.12 13.79
N PHE A 6 12.76 16.22 13.18
CA PHE A 6 12.43 15.66 11.87
C PHE A 6 11.19 14.76 11.93
N GLU A 7 11.08 13.94 12.96
CA GLU A 7 9.89 13.10 13.18
C GLU A 7 8.64 13.96 13.33
N THR A 8 8.71 15.01 14.16
CA THR A 8 7.60 15.95 14.36
C THR A 8 7.20 16.64 13.07
N PHE A 9 8.16 17.09 12.25
CA PHE A 9 7.87 17.69 10.95
C PHE A 9 7.20 16.69 10.00
N LEU A 10 7.74 15.48 9.91
CA LEU A 10 7.19 14.45 9.02
C LEU A 10 5.78 14.01 9.44
N LEU A 11 5.53 13.84 10.74
CA LEU A 11 4.19 13.53 11.24
C LEU A 11 3.18 14.65 10.96
N GLY A 12 3.64 15.91 10.97
CA GLY A 12 2.82 17.04 10.53
C GLY A 12 2.39 16.98 9.06
N GLN A 13 3.04 16.14 8.23
CA GLN A 13 2.70 15.90 6.82
C GLN A 13 1.83 14.66 6.63
N GLU A 14 1.31 14.04 7.69
CA GLU A 14 0.60 12.77 7.64
C GLU A 14 -0.57 12.78 6.64
N GLU A 15 -1.34 13.86 6.57
CA GLU A 15 -2.42 14.01 5.59
C GLU A 15 -1.94 13.97 4.14
N THR A 16 -0.65 14.20 3.90
CA THR A 16 -0.07 14.18 2.56
C THR A 16 0.46 12.81 2.16
N PHE A 17 0.78 11.93 3.10
CA PHE A 17 1.35 10.63 2.78
C PHE A 17 0.42 9.42 2.99
N LEU A 18 -0.65 9.54 3.77
CA LEU A 18 -1.69 8.53 3.86
C LEU A 18 -2.77 8.77 2.81
N THR A 19 -2.95 7.80 1.91
CA THR A 19 -4.08 7.81 0.97
C THR A 19 -5.19 6.95 1.56
N PRO A 20 -6.35 7.54 1.93
CA PRO A 20 -7.43 6.80 2.56
C PRO A 20 -8.08 5.80 1.61
N ALA A 21 -8.66 4.73 2.17
CA ALA A 21 -9.25 3.62 1.41
C ALA A 21 -10.33 4.07 0.42
N GLU A 22 -11.14 5.06 0.76
CA GLU A 22 -12.21 5.58 -0.11
C GLU A 22 -11.68 6.25 -1.39
N ASN A 23 -10.41 6.65 -1.42
CA ASN A 23 -9.77 7.26 -2.59
C ASN A 23 -8.93 6.27 -3.40
N LEU A 24 -9.01 4.98 -3.09
CA LEU A 24 -8.24 3.93 -3.72
C LEU A 24 -9.11 2.96 -4.51
N ALA A 25 -8.55 2.44 -5.60
CA ALA A 25 -9.07 1.23 -6.19
C ALA A 25 -8.66 0.04 -5.31
N VAL A 26 -9.63 -0.75 -4.89
CA VAL A 26 -9.43 -2.01 -4.18
C VAL A 26 -10.24 -3.10 -4.87
N LEU A 27 -9.80 -4.34 -4.72
CA LEU A 27 -10.53 -5.50 -5.20
C LEU A 27 -11.16 -6.24 -4.01
N ILE A 28 -12.33 -6.80 -4.25
CA ILE A 28 -12.98 -7.68 -3.28
C ILE A 28 -12.50 -9.12 -3.53
N ASN A 29 -12.23 -9.87 -2.48
CA ASN A 29 -11.68 -11.22 -2.55
C ASN A 29 -12.51 -12.22 -3.37
N THR A 30 -13.78 -11.94 -3.55
CA THR A 30 -14.72 -12.74 -4.38
C THR A 30 -14.83 -12.27 -5.83
N HIS A 31 -14.14 -11.20 -6.23
CA HIS A 31 -14.02 -10.85 -7.64
C HIS A 31 -13.26 -11.92 -8.41
N ASN A 32 -13.61 -12.11 -9.68
CA ASN A 32 -12.92 -13.08 -10.53
C ASN A 32 -11.63 -12.50 -11.14
N ALA A 33 -10.79 -13.40 -11.67
CA ALA A 33 -9.50 -13.03 -12.23
C ALA A 33 -9.61 -12.11 -13.45
N ASP A 34 -10.64 -12.23 -14.28
CA ASP A 34 -10.84 -11.37 -15.44
C ASP A 34 -11.14 -9.93 -15.03
N HIS A 35 -12.01 -9.75 -14.04
CA HIS A 35 -12.28 -8.41 -13.49
C HIS A 35 -11.02 -7.76 -12.91
N ALA A 36 -10.23 -8.54 -12.16
CA ALA A 36 -8.98 -8.06 -11.59
C ALA A 36 -7.96 -7.70 -12.69
N THR A 37 -7.84 -8.54 -13.71
CA THR A 37 -6.96 -8.28 -14.86
C THR A 37 -7.34 -6.99 -15.59
N LEU A 38 -8.63 -6.79 -15.84
CA LEU A 38 -9.13 -5.56 -16.48
C LEU A 38 -8.81 -4.34 -15.65
N LEU A 39 -9.09 -4.37 -14.36
CA LEU A 39 -8.78 -3.26 -13.46
C LEU A 39 -7.29 -2.94 -13.44
N LEU A 40 -6.45 -3.94 -13.21
CA LEU A 40 -5.00 -3.78 -13.12
C LEU A 40 -4.37 -3.29 -14.43
N SER A 41 -4.92 -3.68 -15.58
CA SER A 41 -4.43 -3.25 -16.90
C SER A 41 -4.66 -1.76 -17.16
N GLN A 42 -5.63 -1.15 -16.49
CA GLN A 42 -6.00 0.26 -16.63
C GLN A 42 -5.31 1.16 -15.60
N MET A 43 -4.65 0.58 -14.61
CA MET A 43 -4.04 1.33 -13.51
C MET A 43 -2.56 1.60 -13.74
N THR A 44 -2.08 2.69 -13.13
CA THR A 44 -0.64 3.00 -13.07
C THR A 44 0.09 2.21 -11.99
N TYR A 45 -0.63 1.62 -11.04
CA TYR A 45 -0.06 0.81 -9.97
C TYR A 45 0.13 -0.64 -10.41
N THR A 46 1.22 -1.25 -9.99
CA THR A 46 1.53 -2.65 -10.30
C THR A 46 0.77 -3.63 -9.42
N ARG A 47 0.28 -3.18 -8.28
CA ARG A 47 -0.46 -3.97 -7.31
C ARG A 47 -1.58 -3.14 -6.68
N VAL A 48 -2.65 -3.81 -6.25
CA VAL A 48 -3.76 -3.19 -5.53
C VAL A 48 -4.11 -4.01 -4.28
N PRO A 49 -4.66 -3.36 -3.25
CA PRO A 49 -5.17 -4.06 -2.08
C PRO A 49 -6.38 -4.94 -2.42
N VAL A 50 -6.46 -6.07 -1.71
CA VAL A 50 -7.62 -6.97 -1.74
C VAL A 50 -8.24 -6.99 -0.34
N VAL A 51 -9.53 -6.76 -0.29
CA VAL A 51 -10.32 -6.72 0.95
C VAL A 51 -11.54 -7.64 0.85
N THR A 52 -12.19 -7.91 1.98
CA THR A 52 -13.51 -8.55 2.01
C THR A 52 -14.62 -7.51 1.83
N ASP A 53 -15.86 -7.96 1.65
CA ASP A 53 -17.04 -7.09 1.65
C ASP A 53 -17.16 -6.25 2.94
N GLU A 54 -16.64 -6.76 4.05
CA GLU A 54 -16.62 -6.08 5.35
C GLU A 54 -15.37 -5.21 5.55
N LYS A 55 -14.59 -4.95 4.48
CA LYS A 55 -13.37 -4.15 4.47
C LYS A 55 -12.21 -4.74 5.28
N GLN A 56 -12.25 -6.04 5.60
CA GLN A 56 -11.12 -6.75 6.18
C GLN A 56 -10.01 -6.86 5.15
N PHE A 57 -8.78 -6.54 5.54
CA PHE A 57 -7.62 -6.67 4.66
C PHE A 57 -7.28 -8.14 4.43
N VAL A 58 -7.14 -8.54 3.17
CA VAL A 58 -6.77 -9.90 2.76
C VAL A 58 -5.30 -9.95 2.33
N GLY A 59 -4.91 -9.03 1.47
CA GLY A 59 -3.57 -8.98 0.90
C GLY A 59 -3.49 -8.02 -0.27
N THR A 60 -2.57 -8.27 -1.19
CA THR A 60 -2.41 -7.50 -2.42
C THR A 60 -2.33 -8.42 -3.63
N ILE A 61 -2.70 -7.90 -4.79
CA ILE A 61 -2.67 -8.65 -6.05
C ILE A 61 -2.13 -7.75 -7.18
N GLY A 62 -1.34 -8.36 -8.06
CA GLY A 62 -0.87 -7.75 -9.30
C GLY A 62 -1.08 -8.70 -10.48
N LEU A 63 -0.89 -8.21 -11.71
CA LEU A 63 -1.00 -9.04 -12.92
C LEU A 63 -0.07 -10.26 -12.88
N ARG A 64 1.11 -10.10 -12.29
CA ARG A 64 2.08 -11.19 -12.15
C ARG A 64 1.54 -12.35 -11.32
N ASP A 65 0.80 -12.06 -10.25
CA ASP A 65 0.20 -13.11 -9.40
C ASP A 65 -0.87 -13.89 -10.16
N ILE A 66 -1.67 -13.19 -10.95
CA ILE A 66 -2.73 -13.82 -11.79
C ILE A 66 -2.09 -14.72 -12.85
N MET A 67 -1.10 -14.21 -13.56
CA MET A 67 -0.38 -14.99 -14.59
C MET A 67 0.34 -16.19 -13.99
N ALA A 68 1.04 -16.01 -12.87
CA ALA A 68 1.74 -17.10 -12.18
C ALA A 68 0.78 -18.20 -11.74
N TYR A 69 -0.37 -17.85 -11.16
CA TYR A 69 -1.40 -18.79 -10.74
C TYR A 69 -1.94 -19.59 -11.94
N GLN A 70 -2.26 -18.91 -13.04
CA GLN A 70 -2.76 -19.55 -14.25
C GLN A 70 -1.75 -20.56 -14.82
N MET A 71 -0.48 -20.20 -14.89
CA MET A 71 0.59 -21.04 -15.40
C MET A 71 0.89 -22.23 -14.49
N GLU A 72 0.96 -21.98 -13.18
CA GLU A 72 1.26 -23.00 -12.17
C GLU A 72 0.20 -24.11 -12.12
N HIS A 73 -1.08 -23.75 -12.31
CA HIS A 73 -2.20 -24.69 -12.28
C HIS A 73 -2.66 -25.14 -13.67
N ASP A 74 -1.99 -24.69 -14.74
CA ASP A 74 -2.32 -25.01 -16.14
C ASP A 74 -3.81 -24.76 -16.47
N LEU A 75 -4.31 -23.57 -16.13
CA LEU A 75 -5.72 -23.23 -16.25
C LEU A 75 -6.03 -22.53 -17.57
N SER A 76 -7.19 -22.89 -18.16
CA SER A 76 -7.72 -22.16 -19.31
C SER A 76 -8.24 -20.77 -18.92
N GLN A 77 -8.39 -19.90 -19.92
CA GLN A 77 -8.96 -18.56 -19.71
C GLN A 77 -10.39 -18.62 -19.17
N GLU A 78 -11.17 -19.61 -19.62
CA GLU A 78 -12.55 -19.82 -19.14
C GLU A 78 -12.59 -20.16 -17.65
N ILE A 79 -11.68 -21.03 -17.19
CA ILE A 79 -11.58 -21.39 -15.76
C ILE A 79 -11.10 -20.18 -14.95
N MET A 80 -10.15 -19.42 -15.46
CA MET A 80 -9.68 -18.19 -14.80
C MET A 80 -10.79 -17.16 -14.65
N ALA A 81 -11.67 -17.00 -15.64
CA ALA A 81 -12.81 -16.11 -15.58
C ALA A 81 -13.77 -16.43 -14.42
N ASP A 82 -13.86 -17.70 -14.03
CA ASP A 82 -14.71 -18.16 -12.92
C ASP A 82 -13.96 -18.35 -11.60
N THR A 83 -12.67 -18.02 -11.57
CA THR A 83 -11.84 -18.20 -10.37
C THR A 83 -11.77 -16.93 -9.54
N ASP A 84 -12.11 -17.03 -8.26
CA ASP A 84 -12.00 -15.92 -7.30
C ASP A 84 -10.53 -15.56 -7.06
N ILE A 85 -10.25 -14.26 -7.00
CA ILE A 85 -8.89 -13.75 -6.82
C ILE A 85 -8.27 -14.09 -5.45
N VAL A 86 -9.07 -14.47 -4.46
CA VAL A 86 -8.56 -14.88 -3.15
C VAL A 86 -7.51 -15.99 -3.26
N HIS A 87 -7.65 -16.89 -4.24
CA HIS A 87 -6.72 -18.00 -4.45
C HIS A 87 -5.34 -17.58 -4.97
N MET A 88 -5.22 -16.39 -5.56
CA MET A 88 -3.98 -15.86 -6.12
C MET A 88 -3.50 -14.56 -5.45
N THR A 89 -4.22 -14.10 -4.44
CA THR A 89 -3.85 -12.93 -3.66
C THR A 89 -2.65 -13.23 -2.77
N LYS A 90 -1.64 -12.35 -2.80
CA LYS A 90 -0.49 -12.43 -1.90
C LYS A 90 -0.91 -11.94 -0.51
N THR A 91 -0.80 -12.82 0.50
CA THR A 91 -1.24 -12.53 1.88
C THR A 91 -0.10 -12.19 2.83
N ASP A 92 1.13 -12.61 2.55
CA ASP A 92 2.33 -12.34 3.35
C ASP A 92 2.96 -10.98 2.99
N VAL A 93 2.17 -9.92 3.08
CA VAL A 93 2.60 -8.56 2.76
C VAL A 93 2.88 -7.75 4.02
N ALA A 94 3.86 -6.85 3.94
CA ALA A 94 4.14 -5.93 5.03
C ALA A 94 2.99 -4.93 5.18
N VAL A 95 2.52 -4.76 6.40
CA VAL A 95 1.48 -3.80 6.77
C VAL A 95 1.96 -2.94 7.94
N VAL A 96 1.28 -1.83 8.17
CA VAL A 96 1.47 -0.98 9.35
C VAL A 96 0.13 -0.73 10.03
N SER A 97 0.16 -0.47 11.34
CA SER A 97 -1.04 -0.06 12.08
C SER A 97 -1.26 1.45 11.95
N PRO A 98 -2.46 1.99 12.28
CA PRO A 98 -2.71 3.43 12.22
C PRO A 98 -1.80 4.27 13.13
N ASP A 99 -1.26 3.69 14.18
CA ASP A 99 -0.31 4.31 15.10
C ASP A 99 1.16 4.04 14.75
N PHE A 100 1.46 3.86 13.47
CA PHE A 100 2.80 3.61 12.94
C PHE A 100 3.81 4.70 13.34
N THR A 101 5.09 4.32 13.40
CA THR A 101 6.19 5.26 13.52
C THR A 101 6.80 5.55 12.13
N ILE A 102 7.38 6.73 11.96
CA ILE A 102 8.07 7.09 10.72
C ILE A 102 9.25 6.13 10.45
N THR A 103 9.98 5.73 11.49
CA THR A 103 11.06 4.75 11.37
C THR A 103 10.57 3.42 10.80
N GLU A 104 9.44 2.90 11.29
CA GLU A 104 8.84 1.68 10.79
C GLU A 104 8.45 1.79 9.31
N VAL A 105 7.76 2.88 8.96
CA VAL A 105 7.33 3.14 7.58
C VAL A 105 8.52 3.21 6.63
N LEU A 106 9.54 3.98 6.97
CA LEU A 106 10.74 4.15 6.13
C LEU A 106 11.48 2.82 5.94
N HIS A 107 11.65 2.02 7.00
CA HIS A 107 12.29 0.69 6.89
C HIS A 107 11.52 -0.24 5.97
N LYS A 108 10.21 -0.34 6.11
CA LYS A 108 9.37 -1.23 5.29
C LYS A 108 9.31 -0.77 3.82
N LEU A 109 9.25 0.54 3.57
CA LEU A 109 9.22 1.09 2.21
C LEU A 109 10.52 0.93 1.42
N VAL A 110 11.61 0.53 2.05
CA VAL A 110 12.84 0.16 1.33
C VAL A 110 12.57 -0.99 0.36
N ASN A 111 11.78 -1.98 0.79
CA ASN A 111 11.49 -3.18 0.01
C ASN A 111 10.11 -3.18 -0.64
N GLU A 112 9.18 -2.36 -0.13
CA GLU A 112 7.80 -2.31 -0.60
C GLU A 112 7.52 -0.99 -1.34
N SER A 113 6.70 -1.03 -2.39
CA SER A 113 6.29 0.19 -3.12
C SER A 113 5.23 0.99 -2.34
N PHE A 114 4.43 0.31 -1.56
CA PHE A 114 3.45 0.90 -0.65
C PHE A 114 3.21 -0.03 0.54
N LEU A 115 2.66 0.53 1.61
CA LEU A 115 2.28 -0.21 2.81
C LEU A 115 0.79 -0.06 3.06
N PRO A 116 0.02 -1.16 3.12
CA PRO A 116 -1.34 -1.11 3.64
C PRO A 116 -1.36 -0.72 5.12
N VAL A 117 -2.29 0.14 5.48
CA VAL A 117 -2.58 0.51 6.86
C VAL A 117 -3.80 -0.28 7.32
N VAL A 118 -3.61 -1.11 8.34
CA VAL A 118 -4.62 -2.06 8.83
C VAL A 118 -4.73 -1.89 10.34
N ASP A 119 -5.95 -1.68 10.84
CA ASP A 119 -6.18 -1.49 12.27
C ASP A 119 -6.15 -2.82 13.06
N ALA A 120 -6.30 -2.72 14.39
CA ALA A 120 -6.29 -3.88 15.28
C ALA A 120 -7.43 -4.87 15.01
N SER A 121 -8.51 -4.42 14.38
CA SER A 121 -9.65 -5.27 13.97
C SER A 121 -9.47 -5.90 12.58
N GLY A 122 -8.35 -5.62 11.90
CA GLY A 122 -8.06 -6.11 10.56
C GLY A 122 -8.69 -5.27 9.44
N ILE A 123 -9.28 -4.11 9.77
CA ILE A 123 -9.92 -3.24 8.78
C ILE A 123 -8.87 -2.43 8.02
N PHE A 124 -9.00 -2.45 6.69
CA PHE A 124 -8.15 -1.69 5.79
C PHE A 124 -8.49 -0.20 5.84
N GLN A 125 -7.50 0.64 6.17
CA GLN A 125 -7.66 2.08 6.33
C GLN A 125 -7.18 2.89 5.12
N GLY A 126 -6.20 2.38 4.39
CA GLY A 126 -5.59 3.06 3.27
C GLY A 126 -4.17 2.57 3.01
N ILE A 127 -3.39 3.34 2.25
CA ILE A 127 -1.99 3.00 1.95
C ILE A 127 -1.07 4.19 2.17
N ILE A 128 0.19 3.87 2.47
CA ILE A 128 1.32 4.80 2.45
C ILE A 128 2.22 4.40 1.29
N THR A 129 2.45 5.30 0.34
CA THR A 129 3.28 5.03 -0.83
C THR A 129 4.67 5.62 -0.70
N ARG A 130 5.66 5.04 -1.40
CA ARG A 130 6.98 5.67 -1.56
C ARG A 130 6.88 7.09 -2.12
N LYS A 131 6.01 7.30 -3.09
CA LYS A 131 5.79 8.61 -3.72
C LYS A 131 5.37 9.65 -2.69
N SER A 132 4.41 9.32 -1.82
CA SER A 132 3.93 10.26 -0.80
C SER A 132 4.97 10.53 0.28
N ILE A 133 5.73 9.52 0.69
CA ILE A 133 6.85 9.71 1.64
C ILE A 133 7.96 10.55 1.02
N LEU A 134 8.31 10.35 -0.25
CA LEU A 134 9.29 11.19 -0.94
C LEU A 134 8.84 12.65 -1.03
N LYS A 135 7.54 12.90 -1.21
CA LYS A 135 7.00 14.27 -1.15
C LYS A 135 7.16 14.90 0.24
N ALA A 136 6.90 14.13 1.31
CA ALA A 136 7.07 14.60 2.67
C ALA A 136 8.55 14.88 3.01
N VAL A 137 9.46 14.01 2.57
CA VAL A 137 10.91 14.21 2.72
C VAL A 137 11.38 15.41 1.92
N ASN A 138 10.86 15.61 0.70
CA ASN A 138 11.18 16.79 -0.09
C ASN A 138 10.73 18.07 0.60
N ALA A 139 9.54 18.09 1.20
CA ALA A 139 9.08 19.22 2.02
C ALA A 139 10.00 19.45 3.21
N LEU A 140 10.44 18.38 3.89
CA LEU A 140 11.42 18.48 4.98
C LEU A 140 12.71 19.18 4.54
N LEU A 141 13.27 18.79 3.39
CA LEU A 141 14.53 19.35 2.89
C LEU A 141 14.42 20.82 2.50
N HIS A 142 13.27 21.26 2.01
CA HIS A 142 13.07 22.64 1.55
C HIS A 142 12.47 23.59 2.60
N ASP A 143 11.65 23.08 3.50
CA ASP A 143 10.85 23.92 4.40
C ASP A 143 11.28 23.84 5.86
N PHE A 144 12.11 22.87 6.25
CA PHE A 144 12.50 22.66 7.65
C PHE A 144 13.12 23.93 8.28
N SER A 145 13.97 24.64 7.54
CA SER A 145 14.63 25.85 8.02
C SER A 145 13.68 27.05 8.21
N LYS A 146 12.43 26.95 7.75
CA LYS A 146 11.40 27.97 8.02
C LYS A 146 10.86 27.88 9.45
N GLU A 147 10.91 26.70 10.04
CA GLU A 147 10.38 26.42 11.39
C GLU A 147 11.50 26.18 12.41
N TYR A 148 12.67 25.73 11.96
CA TYR A 148 13.79 25.32 12.80
C TYR A 148 15.09 25.99 12.38
N GLU A 149 15.91 26.39 13.35
CA GLU A 149 17.26 26.89 13.13
C GLU A 149 18.28 25.73 13.17
N ILE A 150 19.06 25.59 12.11
CA ILE A 150 20.12 24.57 12.03
C ILE A 150 21.45 25.22 12.38
N ARG A 151 22.12 24.73 13.43
CA ARG A 151 23.44 25.18 13.85
C ARG A 151 24.46 24.05 13.77
N CYS A 152 25.64 24.35 13.24
CA CYS A 152 26.78 23.45 13.33
C CYS A 152 27.26 23.35 14.78
N LYS A 153 27.65 22.14 15.21
CA LYS A 153 28.31 21.93 16.50
C LYS A 153 29.75 22.40 16.46
#